data_9412e4884eb226dac65982b9d9b9772a
#
_entry.id   9412e4884eb226dac65982b9d9b9772a
#
_cell.length_a   1.000
_cell.length_b   1.000
_cell.length_c   1.000
_cell.angle_alpha   90.00
_cell.angle_beta   90.00
_cell.angle_gamma   90.00
#
_symmetry.space_group_name_H-M   'P 1'
#
loop_
_entity.id
_entity.type
_entity.pdbx_description
1 polymer ?
#
loop_
_entity_poly.entity_id
_entity_poly.type
_entity_poly.pdbx_seq_one_letter_code
_entity_poly.pdbx_strand_id
1 'polypeptide(L)'
;TRNRDRLVAGAIADSFFQEVPAAARAQGLLSTERFTVDGTLVEAWASQKSVRPRGADEGPDDPDRGNPTVNFHGTARRNDTHQSTTDPDARMARKGRGHEAKLRYAAHVLMENRHGLIVQTALTSADGYAEVDGAVAMLGELPQGGHITVGADKAYDTPRFVGACRVMGITPHVAQKRSYSAIDGRTTRSTGYAVSQQRRKRIEEVFGWMKTIGLLGKLRHRGGPLVAWIFTFTAAAYNLVRLRTLMMVPA
;
A
#
# COMPACT_ATOMS: atom_id res chain seq x y z
N THR A 1 -16.29 20.27 -2.77
CA THR A 1 -16.99 20.89 -3.92
C THR A 1 -17.77 19.83 -4.68
N ARG A 2 -18.91 20.22 -5.26
CA ARG A 2 -19.89 19.35 -5.95
C ARG A 2 -19.26 18.37 -6.96
N ASN A 3 -18.25 18.80 -7.71
CA ASN A 3 -17.57 17.97 -8.70
C ASN A 3 -16.68 16.89 -8.06
N ARG A 4 -15.97 17.21 -6.99
CA ARG A 4 -15.15 16.24 -6.26
C ARG A 4 -16.00 15.08 -5.75
N ASP A 5 -17.12 15.38 -5.11
CA ASP A 5 -17.99 14.37 -4.50
C ASP A 5 -18.61 13.46 -5.58
N ARG A 6 -18.96 14.02 -6.75
CA ARG A 6 -19.39 13.24 -7.93
C ARG A 6 -18.30 12.32 -8.48
N LEU A 7 -17.05 12.79 -8.55
CA LEU A 7 -15.92 11.98 -9.04
C LEU A 7 -15.62 10.81 -8.09
N VAL A 8 -15.68 11.05 -6.79
CA VAL A 8 -15.49 10.00 -5.77
C VAL A 8 -16.65 8.98 -5.81
N ALA A 9 -17.90 9.46 -5.84
CA ALA A 9 -19.08 8.59 -5.88
C ALA A 9 -19.18 7.76 -7.19
N GLY A 10 -18.65 8.28 -8.30
CA GLY A 10 -18.68 7.62 -9.60
C GLY A 10 -17.60 6.57 -9.84
N ALA A 11 -16.77 6.22 -8.84
CA ALA A 11 -15.66 5.26 -8.96
C ALA A 11 -14.72 5.54 -10.15
N ILE A 12 -14.58 6.83 -10.53
CA ILE A 12 -13.83 7.23 -11.74
C ILE A 12 -12.35 6.86 -11.63
N ALA A 13 -11.77 6.91 -10.41
CA ALA A 13 -10.39 6.49 -10.22
C ALA A 13 -10.18 5.01 -10.53
N ASP A 14 -11.11 4.17 -10.09
CA ASP A 14 -11.04 2.72 -10.32
C ASP A 14 -11.24 2.40 -11.80
N SER A 15 -12.25 3.00 -12.46
CA SER A 15 -12.47 2.84 -13.89
C SER A 15 -11.25 3.27 -14.71
N PHE A 16 -10.72 4.47 -14.43
CA PHE A 16 -9.52 4.96 -15.11
C PHE A 16 -8.30 4.09 -14.84
N PHE A 17 -8.15 3.60 -13.60
CA PHE A 17 -7.06 2.70 -13.25
C PHE A 17 -7.15 1.37 -14.01
N GLN A 18 -8.33 0.82 -14.25
CA GLN A 18 -8.51 -0.44 -14.98
C GLN A 18 -8.25 -0.29 -16.49
N GLU A 19 -8.59 0.84 -17.08
CA GLU A 19 -8.39 1.11 -18.51
C GLU A 19 -6.91 1.09 -18.93
N VAL A 20 -6.00 1.60 -18.11
CA VAL A 20 -4.57 1.68 -18.47
C VAL A 20 -3.91 0.30 -18.52
N PRO A 21 -4.04 -0.60 -17.52
CA PRO A 21 -3.58 -1.98 -17.62
C PRO A 21 -4.28 -2.77 -18.74
N ALA A 22 -5.56 -2.50 -19.03
CA ALA A 22 -6.26 -3.12 -20.15
C ALA A 22 -5.62 -2.75 -21.50
N ALA A 23 -5.33 -1.46 -21.70
CA ALA A 23 -4.61 -0.99 -22.89
C ALA A 23 -3.20 -1.60 -23.00
N ALA A 24 -2.46 -1.71 -21.87
CA ALA A 24 -1.17 -2.37 -21.83
C ALA A 24 -1.26 -3.86 -22.18
N ARG A 25 -2.30 -4.55 -21.72
CA ARG A 25 -2.54 -5.96 -22.03
C ARG A 25 -2.82 -6.17 -23.51
N ALA A 26 -3.64 -5.31 -24.11
CA ALA A 26 -3.95 -5.37 -25.53
C ALA A 26 -2.70 -5.22 -26.42
N GLN A 27 -1.65 -4.59 -25.92
CA GLN A 27 -0.37 -4.41 -26.61
C GLN A 27 0.70 -5.44 -26.19
N GLY A 28 0.35 -6.48 -25.42
CA GLY A 28 1.30 -7.49 -24.95
C GLY A 28 2.30 -6.99 -23.91
N LEU A 29 2.10 -5.80 -23.35
CA LEU A 29 2.97 -5.16 -22.37
C LEU A 29 2.66 -5.53 -20.92
N LEU A 30 1.70 -6.41 -20.66
CA LEU A 30 1.34 -6.84 -19.32
C LEU A 30 1.48 -8.36 -19.18
N SER A 31 2.37 -8.80 -18.29
CA SER A 31 2.48 -10.21 -17.91
C SER A 31 1.37 -10.61 -16.95
N THR A 32 0.91 -11.86 -17.07
CA THR A 32 -0.09 -12.46 -16.18
C THR A 32 0.51 -13.43 -15.15
N GLU A 33 1.84 -13.57 -15.12
CA GLU A 33 2.52 -14.64 -14.38
C GLU A 33 3.43 -14.16 -13.25
N ARG A 34 3.97 -12.96 -13.36
CA ARG A 34 5.07 -12.52 -12.50
C ARG A 34 4.79 -11.17 -11.90
N PHE A 35 4.58 -11.18 -10.60
CA PHE A 35 4.17 -9.99 -9.84
C PHE A 35 5.13 -9.71 -8.70
N THR A 36 5.06 -8.49 -8.20
CA THR A 36 5.64 -8.06 -6.92
C THR A 36 4.57 -7.35 -6.11
N VAL A 37 4.51 -7.67 -4.83
CA VAL A 37 3.66 -6.99 -3.86
C VAL A 37 4.53 -6.29 -2.83
N ASP A 38 4.11 -5.08 -2.46
CA ASP A 38 4.74 -4.34 -1.37
C ASP A 38 3.77 -3.29 -0.82
N GLY A 39 4.05 -2.84 0.40
CA GLY A 39 3.31 -1.80 1.09
C GLY A 39 4.17 -0.59 1.41
N THR A 40 3.54 0.55 1.58
CA THR A 40 4.20 1.75 2.04
C THR A 40 3.31 2.55 2.97
N LEU A 41 3.92 3.19 3.96
CA LEU A 41 3.21 4.12 4.84
C LEU A 41 3.11 5.50 4.19
N VAL A 42 1.89 6.04 4.17
CA VAL A 42 1.57 7.37 3.68
C VAL A 42 1.14 8.24 4.87
N GLU A 43 1.78 9.40 5.04
CA GLU A 43 1.49 10.29 6.18
C GLU A 43 0.14 10.97 5.97
N ALA A 44 -0.75 10.85 6.96
CA ALA A 44 -2.06 11.49 6.93
C ALA A 44 -1.96 13.01 7.05
N TRP A 45 -2.99 13.71 6.59
CA TRP A 45 -3.11 15.16 6.78
C TRP A 45 -3.22 15.56 8.24
N ALA A 46 -3.84 14.70 9.07
CA ALA A 46 -4.09 14.98 10.47
C ALA A 46 -2.81 15.11 11.30
N SER A 47 -2.78 16.07 12.19
CA SER A 47 -1.70 16.28 13.16
C SER A 47 -1.83 15.29 14.32
N GLN A 48 -0.72 14.93 14.95
CA GLN A 48 -0.70 14.18 16.21
C GLN A 48 -1.43 14.89 17.35
N LYS A 49 -1.54 16.23 17.28
CA LYS A 49 -2.32 17.03 18.25
C LYS A 49 -3.81 16.72 18.23
N SER A 50 -4.32 16.13 17.14
CA SER A 50 -5.72 15.71 17.04
C SER A 50 -6.03 14.36 17.70
N VAL A 51 -5.02 13.67 18.22
CA VAL A 51 -5.19 12.34 18.82
C VAL A 51 -5.77 12.48 20.22
N ARG A 52 -6.97 11.90 20.45
CA ARG A 52 -7.72 11.92 21.71
C ARG A 52 -8.09 10.50 22.14
N PRO A 53 -8.38 10.25 23.43
CA PRO A 53 -8.99 9.01 23.86
C PRO A 53 -10.30 8.76 23.10
N ARG A 54 -10.59 7.50 22.78
CA ARG A 54 -11.87 7.12 22.16
C ARG A 54 -13.01 7.33 23.16
N GLY A 55 -14.10 7.94 22.72
CA GLY A 55 -15.26 8.20 23.55
C GLY A 55 -15.10 9.39 24.51
N ALA A 56 -14.02 10.16 24.40
CA ALA A 56 -13.98 11.47 25.04
C ALA A 56 -14.94 12.40 24.28
N ASP A 57 -16.08 12.73 24.91
CA ASP A 57 -16.99 13.75 24.40
C ASP A 57 -16.25 15.09 24.32
N GLU A 58 -16.31 15.71 23.16
CA GLU A 58 -15.92 17.12 23.02
C GLU A 58 -16.98 17.98 23.73
N GLY A 59 -16.86 18.09 25.05
CA GLY A 59 -17.64 19.07 25.77
C GLY A 59 -17.36 20.47 25.19
N PRO A 60 -18.41 21.32 25.01
CA PRO A 60 -18.27 22.66 24.44
C PRO A 60 -17.35 23.59 25.23
N ASP A 61 -16.97 23.23 26.44
CA ASP A 61 -16.23 24.03 27.42
C ASP A 61 -14.91 23.42 27.88
N ASP A 62 -14.16 22.74 26.98
CA ASP A 62 -12.77 22.41 27.30
C ASP A 62 -11.95 23.71 27.28
N PRO A 63 -11.55 24.26 28.46
CA PRO A 63 -10.79 25.51 28.53
C PRO A 63 -9.41 25.41 27.86
N ASP A 64 -9.02 24.25 27.41
CA ASP A 64 -7.71 23.92 26.85
C ASP A 64 -7.69 23.86 25.31
N ARG A 65 -8.70 24.45 24.64
CA ARG A 65 -8.83 24.48 23.16
C ARG A 65 -7.64 25.15 22.42
N GLY A 66 -6.81 25.92 23.11
CA GLY A 66 -5.76 26.70 22.47
C GLY A 66 -4.39 26.03 22.43
N ASN A 67 -3.98 25.42 23.48
CA ASN A 67 -2.69 24.74 23.63
C ASN A 67 -2.72 23.86 24.88
N PRO A 68 -3.38 22.68 24.81
CA PRO A 68 -3.45 21.84 25.97
C PRO A 68 -2.05 21.51 26.40
N THR A 69 -1.66 21.95 27.57
CA THR A 69 -0.55 21.40 28.36
C THR A 69 -0.92 19.97 28.73
N VAL A 70 -1.38 19.18 27.74
CA VAL A 70 -1.63 17.77 27.92
C VAL A 70 -0.28 17.17 28.22
N ASN A 71 -0.09 16.86 29.49
CA ASN A 71 1.08 16.15 29.94
C ASN A 71 1.12 14.80 29.22
N PHE A 72 1.83 14.74 28.11
CA PHE A 72 2.06 13.51 27.34
C PHE A 72 3.00 12.54 28.07
N HIS A 73 3.59 12.96 29.19
CA HIS A 73 4.47 12.16 30.01
C HIS A 73 3.64 11.13 30.79
N GLY A 74 3.79 9.87 30.44
CA GLY A 74 3.21 8.73 31.15
C GLY A 74 2.00 8.06 30.51
N THR A 75 1.31 8.67 29.52
CA THR A 75 0.18 8.01 28.85
C THR A 75 0.61 7.39 27.53
N ALA A 76 0.65 6.05 27.47
CA ALA A 76 0.90 5.33 26.23
C ALA A 76 -0.28 5.47 25.28
N ARG A 77 -0.15 6.25 24.21
CA ARG A 77 -1.16 6.36 23.16
C ARG A 77 -1.10 5.14 22.26
N ARG A 78 -2.19 4.41 22.18
CA ARG A 78 -2.38 3.21 21.36
C ARG A 78 -3.55 3.40 20.41
N ASN A 79 -3.56 2.72 19.29
CA ASN A 79 -4.65 2.78 18.31
C ASN A 79 -5.97 2.17 18.82
N ASP A 80 -5.92 1.31 19.82
CA ASP A 80 -7.08 0.72 20.49
C ASP A 80 -7.78 1.72 21.44
N THR A 81 -6.99 2.58 22.10
CA THR A 81 -7.49 3.54 23.11
C THR A 81 -7.62 4.97 22.59
N HIS A 82 -6.93 5.31 21.51
CA HIS A 82 -6.89 6.68 20.98
C HIS A 82 -7.17 6.71 19.48
N GLN A 83 -7.72 7.82 19.00
CA GLN A 83 -7.94 8.10 17.58
C GLN A 83 -7.76 9.58 17.28
N SER A 84 -7.52 9.91 16.03
CA SER A 84 -7.53 11.30 15.58
C SER A 84 -8.97 11.79 15.43
N THR A 85 -9.28 12.96 15.99
CA THR A 85 -10.57 13.65 15.76
C THR A 85 -10.64 14.27 14.36
N THR A 86 -9.48 14.60 13.77
CA THR A 86 -9.39 15.19 12.42
C THR A 86 -9.53 14.14 11.31
N ASP A 87 -8.96 12.95 11.51
CA ASP A 87 -8.97 11.84 10.55
C ASP A 87 -9.03 10.50 11.30
N PRO A 88 -10.25 10.05 11.65
CA PRO A 88 -10.44 8.85 12.48
C PRO A 88 -9.96 7.54 11.84
N ASP A 89 -9.79 7.51 10.51
CA ASP A 89 -9.33 6.33 9.77
C ASP A 89 -7.79 6.18 9.82
N ALA A 90 -7.07 7.28 10.02
CA ALA A 90 -5.62 7.26 10.15
C ALA A 90 -5.20 6.61 11.48
N ARG A 91 -4.09 5.87 11.46
CA ARG A 91 -3.55 5.18 12.64
C ARG A 91 -2.14 5.64 12.95
N MET A 92 -1.78 5.60 14.23
CA MET A 92 -0.42 5.82 14.69
C MET A 92 0.47 4.67 14.25
N ALA A 93 1.39 4.92 13.35
CA ALA A 93 2.33 3.93 12.82
C ALA A 93 3.75 4.48 12.75
N ARG A 94 4.74 3.59 12.97
CA ARG A 94 6.17 3.89 12.85
C ARG A 94 6.72 3.24 11.59
N LYS A 95 7.60 3.93 10.89
CA LYS A 95 8.30 3.38 9.72
C LYS A 95 9.32 2.28 10.11
N GLY A 96 9.72 2.24 11.38
CA GLY A 96 10.68 1.29 11.91
C GLY A 96 11.04 1.63 13.36
N ARG A 97 11.89 0.80 13.99
CA ARG A 97 12.41 1.08 15.34
C ARG A 97 13.19 2.39 15.33
N GLY A 98 12.98 3.23 16.35
CA GLY A 98 13.65 4.53 16.49
C GLY A 98 12.99 5.66 15.70
N HIS A 99 12.03 5.39 14.81
CA HIS A 99 11.28 6.43 14.12
C HIS A 99 10.08 6.90 14.95
N GLU A 100 9.74 8.18 14.79
CA GLU A 100 8.55 8.79 15.37
C GLU A 100 7.28 8.10 14.84
N ALA A 101 6.31 7.85 15.73
CA ALA A 101 4.99 7.43 15.34
C ALA A 101 4.21 8.61 14.77
N LYS A 102 3.64 8.45 13.58
CA LYS A 102 2.79 9.46 12.93
C LYS A 102 1.46 8.84 12.53
N LEU A 103 0.45 9.68 12.36
CA LEU A 103 -0.82 9.26 11.77
C LEU A 103 -0.59 8.89 10.30
N ARG A 104 -0.93 7.67 9.93
CA ARG A 104 -0.63 7.11 8.61
C ARG A 104 -1.73 6.16 8.13
N TYR A 105 -1.72 5.95 6.83
CA TYR A 105 -2.38 4.84 6.15
C TYR A 105 -1.33 3.85 5.63
N ALA A 106 -1.71 2.60 5.47
CA ALA A 106 -0.93 1.61 4.75
C ALA A 106 -1.47 1.49 3.32
N ALA A 107 -0.62 1.82 2.35
CA ALA A 107 -0.94 1.79 0.94
C ALA A 107 -0.20 0.62 0.27
N HIS A 108 -0.92 -0.22 -0.45
CA HIS A 108 -0.41 -1.46 -1.03
C HIS A 108 -0.49 -1.41 -2.55
N VAL A 109 0.49 -2.00 -3.20
CA VAL A 109 0.59 -2.10 -4.66
C VAL A 109 0.92 -3.53 -5.05
N LEU A 110 0.21 -4.04 -6.04
CA LEU A 110 0.60 -5.22 -6.79
C LEU A 110 1.09 -4.76 -8.17
N MET A 111 2.33 -5.05 -8.49
CA MET A 111 3.02 -4.61 -9.70
C MET A 111 3.41 -5.82 -10.57
N GLU A 112 3.24 -5.70 -11.86
CA GLU A 112 3.73 -6.64 -12.84
C GLU A 112 5.25 -6.45 -13.05
N ASN A 113 6.03 -7.55 -13.09
CA ASN A 113 7.49 -7.49 -13.01
C ASN A 113 8.22 -7.21 -14.34
N ARG A 114 7.58 -7.45 -15.50
CA ARG A 114 8.23 -7.26 -16.80
C ARG A 114 8.45 -5.79 -17.10
N HIS A 115 7.39 -5.01 -16.98
CA HIS A 115 7.36 -3.61 -17.37
C HIS A 115 7.17 -2.64 -16.19
N GLY A 116 6.86 -3.15 -15.00
CA GLY A 116 6.68 -2.34 -13.79
C GLY A 116 5.36 -1.57 -13.77
N LEU A 117 4.31 -2.14 -14.36
CA LEU A 117 2.96 -1.59 -14.34
C LEU A 117 2.22 -2.05 -13.08
N ILE A 118 1.51 -1.14 -12.44
CA ILE A 118 0.66 -1.45 -11.29
C ILE A 118 -0.61 -2.13 -11.80
N VAL A 119 -0.95 -3.29 -11.24
CA VAL A 119 -2.15 -4.05 -11.63
C VAL A 119 -3.27 -3.96 -10.59
N GLN A 120 -2.91 -3.70 -9.32
CA GLN A 120 -3.87 -3.48 -8.25
C GLN A 120 -3.32 -2.53 -7.20
N THR A 121 -4.23 -1.85 -6.52
CA THR A 121 -3.95 -0.97 -5.37
C THR A 121 -4.91 -1.27 -4.24
N ALA A 122 -4.46 -1.12 -3.01
CA ALA A 122 -5.31 -1.18 -1.83
C ALA A 122 -4.85 -0.15 -0.79
N LEU A 123 -5.79 0.40 -0.03
CA LEU A 123 -5.49 1.23 1.13
C LEU A 123 -6.13 0.60 2.37
N THR A 124 -5.33 0.46 3.43
CA THR A 124 -5.79 -0.09 4.70
C THR A 124 -5.38 0.81 5.87
N SER A 125 -5.94 0.56 7.03
CA SER A 125 -5.43 1.14 8.27
C SER A 125 -4.00 0.67 8.52
N ALA A 126 -3.12 1.57 8.97
CA ALA A 126 -1.73 1.23 9.27
C ALA A 126 -1.64 0.50 10.63
N ASP A 127 -2.06 -0.74 10.68
CA ASP A 127 -1.85 -1.67 11.78
C ASP A 127 -0.73 -2.68 11.48
N GLY A 128 -0.30 -3.45 12.45
CA GLY A 128 0.85 -4.34 12.29
C GLY A 128 0.62 -5.52 11.34
N TYR A 129 -0.60 -5.77 10.88
CA TYR A 129 -0.97 -6.89 10.00
C TYR A 129 -1.45 -6.44 8.62
N ALA A 130 -1.76 -5.17 8.46
CA ALA A 130 -2.35 -4.60 7.25
C ALA A 130 -1.56 -4.92 5.97
N GLU A 131 -0.24 -4.99 6.07
CA GLU A 131 0.65 -5.21 4.94
C GLU A 131 0.46 -6.62 4.34
N VAL A 132 0.43 -7.64 5.20
CA VAL A 132 0.20 -9.03 4.76
C VAL A 132 -1.24 -9.23 4.30
N ASP A 133 -2.21 -8.68 5.01
CA ASP A 133 -3.63 -8.84 4.69
C ASP A 133 -4.01 -8.15 3.37
N GLY A 134 -3.53 -6.93 3.17
CA GLY A 134 -3.71 -6.21 1.91
C GLY A 134 -3.08 -6.95 0.72
N ALA A 135 -1.88 -7.51 0.92
CA ALA A 135 -1.22 -8.30 -0.11
C ALA A 135 -2.00 -9.57 -0.45
N VAL A 136 -2.46 -10.32 0.56
CA VAL A 136 -3.23 -11.56 0.36
C VAL A 136 -4.55 -11.26 -0.35
N ALA A 137 -5.25 -10.18 0.03
CA ALA A 137 -6.49 -9.78 -0.64
C ALA A 137 -6.26 -9.49 -2.13
N MET A 138 -5.25 -8.67 -2.46
CA MET A 138 -4.91 -8.36 -3.86
C MET A 138 -4.53 -9.61 -4.66
N LEU A 139 -3.77 -10.54 -4.08
CA LEU A 139 -3.39 -11.79 -4.75
C LEU A 139 -4.58 -12.70 -5.01
N GLY A 140 -5.59 -12.69 -4.13
CA GLY A 140 -6.82 -13.46 -4.28
C GLY A 140 -7.69 -13.03 -5.47
N GLU A 141 -7.52 -11.79 -5.94
CA GLU A 141 -8.24 -11.25 -7.10
C GLU A 141 -7.54 -11.56 -8.45
N LEU A 142 -6.33 -12.14 -8.42
CA LEU A 142 -5.65 -12.54 -9.65
C LEU A 142 -6.38 -13.71 -10.31
N PRO A 143 -6.38 -13.77 -11.67
CA PRO A 143 -6.94 -14.91 -12.39
C PRO A 143 -6.29 -16.21 -11.95
N GLN A 144 -7.12 -17.20 -11.60
CA GLN A 144 -6.65 -18.52 -11.18
C GLN A 144 -6.24 -19.36 -12.41
N GLY A 145 -5.32 -20.33 -12.24
CA GLY A 145 -5.02 -21.35 -13.25
C GLY A 145 -3.72 -21.16 -14.04
N GLY A 146 -2.85 -20.23 -13.66
CA GLY A 146 -1.52 -20.04 -14.27
C GLY A 146 -0.36 -20.32 -13.30
N HIS A 147 0.86 -20.38 -13.81
CA HIS A 147 2.09 -20.40 -12.99
C HIS A 147 2.43 -19.01 -12.47
N ILE A 148 1.66 -18.53 -11.50
CA ILE A 148 1.87 -17.21 -10.92
C ILE A 148 2.99 -17.24 -9.89
N THR A 149 3.91 -16.27 -9.95
CA THR A 149 4.94 -16.03 -8.95
C THR A 149 4.79 -14.62 -8.37
N VAL A 150 4.98 -14.46 -7.07
CA VAL A 150 4.95 -13.16 -6.41
C VAL A 150 6.25 -12.89 -5.66
N GLY A 151 6.96 -11.83 -6.06
CA GLY A 151 8.09 -11.28 -5.33
C GLY A 151 7.62 -10.42 -4.16
N ALA A 152 8.24 -10.57 -3.00
CA ALA A 152 7.95 -9.74 -1.83
C ALA A 152 9.22 -9.55 -0.98
N ASP A 153 9.20 -8.56 -0.09
CA ASP A 153 10.31 -8.30 0.80
C ASP A 153 10.36 -9.29 1.98
N LYS A 154 11.35 -9.12 2.84
CA LYS A 154 11.56 -9.99 4.00
C LYS A 154 10.44 -9.90 5.06
N ALA A 155 9.67 -8.83 5.11
CA ALA A 155 8.55 -8.70 6.04
C ALA A 155 7.46 -9.74 5.75
N TYR A 156 7.29 -10.08 4.48
CA TYR A 156 6.34 -11.09 4.00
C TYR A 156 6.82 -12.54 4.20
N ASP A 157 8.05 -12.79 4.66
CA ASP A 157 8.52 -14.15 4.98
C ASP A 157 7.90 -14.63 6.31
N THR A 158 6.60 -14.93 6.24
CA THR A 158 5.76 -15.38 7.35
C THR A 158 4.94 -16.59 6.94
N PRO A 159 4.63 -17.52 7.87
CA PRO A 159 3.76 -18.66 7.58
C PRO A 159 2.40 -18.24 7.00
N ARG A 160 1.87 -17.11 7.47
CA ARG A 160 0.59 -16.54 7.01
C ARG A 160 0.62 -16.19 5.53
N PHE A 161 1.58 -15.39 5.08
CA PHE A 161 1.69 -14.98 3.68
C PHE A 161 2.05 -16.13 2.75
N VAL A 162 3.10 -16.88 3.11
CA VAL A 162 3.59 -18.02 2.32
C VAL A 162 2.53 -19.12 2.22
N GLY A 163 1.81 -19.39 3.30
CA GLY A 163 0.71 -20.35 3.32
C GLY A 163 -0.45 -19.91 2.42
N ALA A 164 -0.87 -18.64 2.53
CA ALA A 164 -1.92 -18.07 1.68
C ALA A 164 -1.56 -18.14 0.18
N CYS A 165 -0.34 -17.77 -0.20
CA CYS A 165 0.13 -17.91 -1.58
C CYS A 165 0.02 -19.35 -2.08
N ARG A 166 0.48 -20.32 -1.28
CA ARG A 166 0.43 -21.75 -1.65
C ARG A 166 -1.01 -22.27 -1.83
N VAL A 167 -1.93 -21.85 -0.96
CA VAL A 167 -3.35 -22.21 -1.08
C VAL A 167 -3.94 -21.65 -2.38
N MET A 168 -3.53 -20.47 -2.81
CA MET A 168 -3.95 -19.86 -4.08
C MET A 168 -3.18 -20.40 -5.31
N GLY A 169 -2.28 -21.37 -5.16
CA GLY A 169 -1.45 -21.88 -6.26
C GLY A 169 -0.36 -20.90 -6.72
N ILE A 170 -0.06 -19.85 -5.94
CA ILE A 170 0.93 -18.83 -6.24
C ILE A 170 2.28 -19.21 -5.60
N THR A 171 3.37 -19.15 -6.37
CA THR A 171 4.72 -19.42 -5.85
C THR A 171 5.29 -18.15 -5.18
N PRO A 172 5.52 -18.17 -3.85
CA PRO A 172 6.03 -17.02 -3.13
C PRO A 172 7.55 -16.89 -3.28
N HIS A 173 8.01 -15.91 -4.05
CA HIS A 173 9.41 -15.51 -4.16
C HIS A 173 9.73 -14.41 -3.14
N VAL A 174 9.58 -14.71 -1.86
CA VAL A 174 9.82 -13.77 -0.76
C VAL A 174 11.30 -13.71 -0.41
N ALA A 175 11.84 -12.55 -0.05
CA ALA A 175 13.20 -12.43 0.43
C ALA A 175 13.37 -13.20 1.77
N GLN A 176 14.25 -14.20 1.79
CA GLN A 176 14.40 -15.14 2.88
C GLN A 176 14.95 -14.48 4.16
N LYS A 177 14.35 -14.77 5.30
CA LYS A 177 14.91 -14.46 6.64
C LYS A 177 16.08 -15.38 6.97
N ARG A 178 17.02 -14.88 7.77
CA ARG A 178 18.15 -15.69 8.25
C ARG A 178 17.73 -16.80 9.22
N SER A 179 16.65 -16.56 9.97
CA SER A 179 16.09 -17.50 10.94
C SER A 179 14.57 -17.47 10.86
N TYR A 180 13.94 -18.60 11.16
CA TYR A 180 12.47 -18.77 11.15
C TYR A 180 11.81 -18.39 9.81
N SER A 181 12.49 -18.67 8.69
CA SER A 181 11.94 -18.45 7.35
C SER A 181 10.81 -19.42 7.05
N ALA A 182 9.74 -18.92 6.45
CA ALA A 182 8.60 -19.71 5.97
C ALA A 182 8.82 -20.33 4.59
N ILE A 183 9.84 -19.88 3.83
CA ILE A 183 10.26 -20.47 2.57
C ILE A 183 11.51 -21.33 2.74
N ASP A 184 11.68 -22.30 1.86
CA ASP A 184 12.77 -23.27 1.88
C ASP A 184 13.61 -23.28 0.59
N GLY A 185 14.61 -24.16 0.55
CA GLY A 185 15.52 -24.30 -0.58
C GLY A 185 14.84 -24.73 -1.89
N ARG A 186 13.63 -25.28 -1.87
CA ARG A 186 12.88 -25.62 -3.10
C ARG A 186 12.52 -24.34 -3.86
N THR A 187 12.16 -23.28 -3.13
CA THR A 187 11.88 -21.96 -3.73
C THR A 187 13.17 -21.21 -4.05
N THR A 188 14.10 -21.09 -3.07
CA THR A 188 15.25 -20.18 -3.17
C THR A 188 16.32 -20.62 -4.16
N ARG A 189 16.40 -21.93 -4.51
CA ARG A 189 17.36 -22.44 -5.50
C ARG A 189 16.91 -22.28 -6.95
N SER A 190 15.67 -21.86 -7.18
CA SER A 190 15.18 -21.66 -8.55
C SER A 190 15.78 -20.39 -9.18
N THR A 191 16.11 -20.46 -10.48
CA THR A 191 16.56 -19.29 -11.24
C THR A 191 15.52 -18.18 -11.26
N GLY A 192 14.22 -18.54 -11.28
CA GLY A 192 13.10 -17.62 -11.21
C GLY A 192 13.07 -16.83 -9.92
N TYR A 193 13.48 -17.41 -8.79
CA TYR A 193 13.57 -16.70 -7.51
C TYR A 193 14.58 -15.55 -7.57
N ALA A 194 15.80 -15.81 -8.07
CA ALA A 194 16.84 -14.78 -8.18
C ALA A 194 16.37 -13.61 -9.07
N VAL A 195 15.75 -13.91 -10.21
CA VAL A 195 15.17 -12.89 -11.11
C VAL A 195 14.07 -12.10 -10.40
N SER A 196 13.15 -12.76 -9.70
CA SER A 196 12.09 -12.08 -8.95
C SER A 196 12.65 -11.14 -7.88
N GLN A 197 13.69 -11.57 -7.12
CA GLN A 197 14.33 -10.74 -6.12
C GLN A 197 15.03 -9.51 -6.72
N GLN A 198 15.55 -9.61 -7.92
CA GLN A 198 16.13 -8.48 -8.64
C GLN A 198 15.03 -7.52 -9.14
N ARG A 199 13.98 -8.06 -9.76
CA ARG A 199 12.89 -7.28 -10.38
C ARG A 199 12.01 -6.58 -9.38
N ARG A 200 11.78 -7.17 -8.19
CA ARG A 200 10.93 -6.56 -7.16
C ARG A 200 11.39 -5.17 -6.72
N LYS A 201 12.67 -4.85 -6.85
CA LYS A 201 13.21 -3.52 -6.50
C LYS A 201 12.56 -2.38 -7.27
N ARG A 202 11.98 -2.66 -8.44
CA ARG A 202 11.24 -1.65 -9.21
C ARG A 202 10.03 -1.07 -8.48
N ILE A 203 9.46 -1.79 -7.52
CA ILE A 203 8.33 -1.27 -6.74
C ILE A 203 8.74 -0.06 -5.87
N GLU A 204 10.02 0.03 -5.51
CA GLU A 204 10.58 1.19 -4.81
C GLU A 204 10.55 2.45 -5.71
N GLU A 205 10.77 2.28 -7.04
CA GLU A 205 10.64 3.36 -8.03
C GLU A 205 9.18 3.84 -8.12
N VAL A 206 8.22 2.89 -8.09
CA VAL A 206 6.79 3.20 -8.07
C VAL A 206 6.46 4.07 -6.86
N PHE A 207 6.81 3.63 -5.66
CA PHE A 207 6.54 4.39 -4.45
C PHE A 207 7.30 5.72 -4.39
N GLY A 208 8.54 5.75 -4.90
CA GLY A 208 9.31 6.98 -5.06
C GLY A 208 8.56 7.99 -5.92
N TRP A 209 8.11 7.59 -7.10
CA TRP A 209 7.35 8.44 -8.02
C TRP A 209 6.02 8.91 -7.41
N MET A 210 5.25 7.99 -6.80
CA MET A 210 3.98 8.33 -6.17
C MET A 210 4.15 9.33 -5.02
N LYS A 211 5.22 9.23 -4.25
CA LYS A 211 5.48 10.15 -3.12
C LYS A 211 6.01 11.51 -3.55
N THR A 212 6.82 11.59 -4.60
CA THR A 212 7.46 12.82 -5.07
C THR A 212 6.61 13.52 -6.13
N ILE A 213 6.37 12.87 -7.26
CA ILE A 213 5.60 13.43 -8.38
C ILE A 213 4.11 13.37 -8.08
N GLY A 214 3.62 12.23 -7.57
CA GLY A 214 2.23 12.03 -7.17
C GLY A 214 1.83 12.74 -5.88
N LEU A 215 2.77 13.40 -5.19
CA LEU A 215 2.58 14.18 -3.96
C LEU A 215 1.96 13.41 -2.78
N LEU A 216 2.08 12.08 -2.77
CA LEU A 216 1.55 11.21 -1.71
C LEU A 216 2.52 11.05 -0.51
N GLY A 217 3.65 11.76 -0.47
CA GLY A 217 4.56 11.72 0.68
C GLY A 217 3.89 12.16 1.98
N LYS A 218 3.06 13.22 1.88
CA LYS A 218 2.12 13.67 2.90
C LYS A 218 0.80 14.00 2.24
N LEU A 219 -0.26 13.35 2.69
CA LEU A 219 -1.61 13.54 2.14
C LEU A 219 -2.11 14.96 2.40
N ARG A 220 -3.00 15.44 1.53
CA ARG A 220 -3.72 16.71 1.67
C ARG A 220 -5.23 16.51 1.86
N HIS A 221 -5.64 15.25 2.02
CA HIS A 221 -7.03 14.82 2.11
C HIS A 221 -7.22 13.96 3.35
N ARG A 222 -8.46 13.86 3.83
CA ARG A 222 -8.86 13.13 5.04
C ARG A 222 -9.91 12.09 4.69
N GLY A 223 -9.95 11.03 5.50
CA GLY A 223 -10.88 9.93 5.36
C GLY A 223 -10.40 8.86 4.38
N GLY A 224 -10.47 7.60 4.82
CA GLY A 224 -10.00 6.44 4.05
C GLY A 224 -10.51 6.38 2.62
N PRO A 225 -11.82 6.56 2.35
CA PRO A 225 -12.36 6.49 0.99
C PRO A 225 -11.74 7.50 0.03
N LEU A 226 -11.59 8.76 0.44
CA LEU A 226 -10.99 9.79 -0.43
C LEU A 226 -9.49 9.56 -0.60
N VAL A 227 -8.80 9.11 0.44
CA VAL A 227 -7.37 8.78 0.35
C VAL A 227 -7.15 7.57 -0.58
N ALA A 228 -7.99 6.54 -0.50
CA ALA A 228 -7.96 5.39 -1.41
C ALA A 228 -8.17 5.83 -2.86
N TRP A 229 -9.20 6.65 -3.10
CA TRP A 229 -9.48 7.20 -4.43
C TRP A 229 -8.27 7.93 -5.03
N ILE A 230 -7.63 8.83 -4.25
CA ILE A 230 -6.45 9.58 -4.70
C ILE A 230 -5.25 8.65 -4.93
N PHE A 231 -5.07 7.65 -4.08
CA PHE A 231 -4.01 6.66 -4.24
C PHE A 231 -4.16 5.88 -5.55
N THR A 232 -5.37 5.35 -5.81
CA THR A 232 -5.69 4.62 -7.06
C THR A 232 -5.55 5.51 -8.29
N PHE A 233 -6.04 6.76 -8.22
CA PHE A 233 -5.90 7.72 -9.32
C PHE A 233 -4.43 8.04 -9.61
N THR A 234 -3.62 8.20 -8.58
CA THR A 234 -2.16 8.43 -8.73
C THR A 234 -1.47 7.20 -9.34
N ALA A 235 -1.89 5.98 -8.98
CA ALA A 235 -1.39 4.75 -9.59
C ALA A 235 -1.74 4.67 -11.09
N ALA A 236 -2.96 5.08 -11.47
CA ALA A 236 -3.35 5.19 -12.88
C ALA A 236 -2.47 6.19 -13.65
N ALA A 237 -2.21 7.35 -13.06
CA ALA A 237 -1.32 8.35 -13.65
C ALA A 237 0.12 7.84 -13.82
N TYR A 238 0.66 7.12 -12.81
CA TYR A 238 1.95 6.44 -12.92
C TYR A 238 1.96 5.46 -14.10
N ASN A 239 0.96 4.58 -14.18
CA ASN A 239 0.83 3.60 -15.26
C ASN A 239 0.77 4.26 -16.63
N LEU A 240 0.04 5.37 -16.77
CA LEU A 240 -0.06 6.11 -18.03
C LEU A 240 1.30 6.67 -18.48
N VAL A 241 2.05 7.28 -17.55
CA VAL A 241 3.41 7.78 -17.82
C VAL A 241 4.33 6.61 -18.19
N ARG A 242 4.24 5.48 -17.48
CA ARG A 242 5.03 4.30 -17.74
C ARG A 242 4.71 3.67 -19.09
N LEU A 243 3.42 3.52 -19.42
CA LEU A 243 2.97 2.98 -20.69
C LEU A 243 3.46 3.82 -21.86
N ARG A 244 3.34 5.15 -21.78
CA ARG A 244 3.91 6.06 -22.78
C ARG A 244 5.39 5.80 -23.02
N THR A 245 6.18 5.64 -21.95
CA THR A 245 7.62 5.37 -22.06
C THR A 245 7.89 4.02 -22.74
N LEU A 246 7.11 2.98 -22.43
CA LEU A 246 7.25 1.66 -23.03
C LEU A 246 6.93 1.66 -24.53
N MET A 247 5.93 2.46 -24.93
CA MET A 247 5.54 2.60 -26.36
C MET A 247 6.53 3.42 -27.19
N MET A 248 7.37 4.24 -26.55
CA MET A 248 8.38 5.06 -27.24
C MET A 248 9.71 4.32 -27.47
N VAL A 249 9.94 3.17 -26.80
CA VAL A 249 11.14 2.36 -27.02
C VAL A 249 10.86 1.44 -28.21
N PRO A 250 11.59 1.58 -29.34
CA PRO A 250 11.47 0.62 -30.44
C PRO A 250 11.78 -0.79 -29.94
N ALA A 251 11.02 -1.77 -30.42
CA ALA A 251 11.19 -3.19 -30.09
C ALA A 251 12.52 -3.75 -30.59
#